data_dadc4e97c441f533b675f579eb5e7a03
#
_entry.id   dadc4e97c441f533b675f579eb5e7a03
#
_cell.length_a   1.000
_cell.length_b   1.000
_cell.length_c   1.000
_cell.angle_alpha   90.00
_cell.angle_beta   90.00
_cell.angle_gamma   90.00
#
_symmetry.space_group_name_H-M   'P 1'
#
loop_
_entity.id
_entity.type
_entity.pdbx_description
1 polymer ?
#
loop_
_entity_poly.entity_id
_entity_poly.type
_entity_poly.pdbx_seq_one_letter_code
_entity_poly.pdbx_strand_id
1 'polypeptide(L)'
;MAAAIAAGRILRGKQICVLEKLNAPGHKILATGNGRCNLTNTACPGAEKTRAFFRELGVYTREEEDGRVYPWCGDARAVQGALAEELRRLHVQVMTGAEVTKAEAQGNSFLVSVRDRETVRARELLLACGGKAGPKLGTTGDGARLARQLQLRVTPLAPALTAMEVYEDVRDLKGVRARGTASLYFKNRKIAEEKGEIQFTSYGISGICVFNLSGKMVLPPGKKLKNGFDDYSVCLDLADGLSLSAEELQGMDETHPFPLESIVKRPLAQRIIKEAQGDGKACLRLLHGFTLHPKGLKGWDMAQVTRGGVALEELDPDTMEVLYHPGLYVTGELQDWNGPCGGYNLQHAWETGYAAGKAMAERLMKTTEQQKRC
;
A
#
# COMPACT_ATOMS: atom_id res chain seq x y z
N MET A 1 -1.82 -3.51 -16.29
CA MET A 1 -2.47 -2.58 -17.26
C MET A 1 -1.45 -1.56 -17.79
N ALA A 2 -0.80 -0.73 -16.96
CA ALA A 2 0.18 0.28 -17.42
C ALA A 2 1.28 -0.31 -18.33
N ALA A 3 1.86 -1.44 -17.95
CA ALA A 3 2.86 -2.14 -18.76
C ALA A 3 2.33 -2.57 -20.14
N ALA A 4 1.13 -3.15 -20.17
CA ALA A 4 0.52 -3.59 -21.41
C ALA A 4 0.17 -2.42 -22.34
N ILE A 5 -0.20 -1.26 -21.77
CA ILE A 5 -0.43 -0.01 -22.52
C ILE A 5 0.92 0.49 -23.09
N ALA A 6 1.96 0.57 -22.26
CA ALA A 6 3.28 1.03 -22.71
C ALA A 6 3.83 0.14 -23.85
N ALA A 7 3.77 -1.18 -23.68
CA ALA A 7 4.16 -2.13 -24.71
C ALA A 7 3.27 -2.05 -25.95
N GLY A 8 1.95 -1.92 -25.79
CA GLY A 8 0.99 -1.86 -26.89
C GLY A 8 1.15 -0.64 -27.78
N ARG A 9 1.55 0.49 -27.22
CA ARG A 9 1.88 1.71 -27.98
C ARG A 9 3.08 1.51 -28.91
N ILE A 10 4.02 0.61 -28.55
CA ILE A 10 5.21 0.27 -29.35
C ILE A 10 4.91 -0.88 -30.32
N LEU A 11 4.34 -1.98 -29.83
CA LEU A 11 4.11 -3.23 -30.58
C LEU A 11 2.77 -3.30 -31.30
N ARG A 12 1.95 -2.25 -31.24
CA ARG A 12 0.58 -2.19 -31.79
C ARG A 12 -0.37 -3.28 -31.24
N GLY A 13 -0.10 -3.78 -30.03
CA GLY A 13 -1.01 -4.64 -29.25
C GLY A 13 -1.10 -6.12 -29.65
N LYS A 14 -0.81 -6.48 -30.88
CA LYS A 14 -1.06 -7.82 -31.43
C LYS A 14 -0.32 -8.99 -30.75
N GLN A 15 0.72 -8.69 -29.96
CA GLN A 15 1.58 -9.70 -29.32
C GLN A 15 1.51 -9.66 -27.80
N ILE A 16 0.52 -8.96 -27.25
CA ILE A 16 0.41 -8.74 -25.82
C ILE A 16 -0.84 -9.42 -25.28
N CYS A 17 -0.66 -10.24 -24.23
CA CYS A 17 -1.74 -10.87 -23.50
C CYS A 17 -1.68 -10.53 -22.02
N VAL A 18 -2.78 -10.09 -21.44
CA VAL A 18 -2.97 -9.92 -20.01
C VAL A 18 -3.81 -11.06 -19.48
N LEU A 19 -3.28 -11.82 -18.52
CA LEU A 19 -3.99 -12.89 -17.81
C LEU A 19 -4.48 -12.33 -16.47
N GLU A 20 -5.80 -12.31 -16.28
CA GLU A 20 -6.46 -11.81 -15.07
C GLU A 20 -7.37 -12.91 -14.50
N LYS A 21 -7.19 -13.26 -13.23
CA LYS A 21 -7.99 -14.32 -12.59
C LYS A 21 -9.43 -13.91 -12.29
N LEU A 22 -9.68 -12.62 -12.10
CA LEU A 22 -11.01 -12.06 -11.87
C LEU A 22 -11.73 -11.78 -13.21
N ASN A 23 -12.93 -11.25 -13.12
CA ASN A 23 -13.77 -10.91 -14.27
C ASN A 23 -13.36 -9.61 -14.99
N ALA A 24 -12.46 -8.80 -14.37
CA ALA A 24 -11.89 -7.61 -14.96
C ALA A 24 -10.55 -7.27 -14.31
N PRO A 25 -9.57 -6.70 -15.03
CA PRO A 25 -8.33 -6.23 -14.43
C PRO A 25 -8.55 -4.95 -13.62
N GLY A 26 -7.70 -4.75 -12.61
CA GLY A 26 -7.67 -3.50 -11.84
C GLY A 26 -8.68 -3.43 -10.69
N HIS A 27 -9.21 -4.54 -10.20
CA HIS A 27 -10.14 -4.55 -9.06
C HIS A 27 -9.60 -3.81 -7.83
N LYS A 28 -8.29 -3.92 -7.52
CA LYS A 28 -7.71 -3.23 -6.38
C LYS A 28 -7.73 -1.70 -6.53
N ILE A 29 -7.69 -1.17 -7.74
CA ILE A 29 -7.83 0.26 -8.01
C ILE A 29 -9.13 0.81 -7.40
N LEU A 30 -10.23 0.06 -7.54
CA LEU A 30 -11.55 0.46 -7.08
C LEU A 30 -11.65 0.66 -5.56
N ALA A 31 -10.78 0.02 -4.78
CA ALA A 31 -10.76 0.14 -3.32
C ALA A 31 -9.79 1.22 -2.82
N THR A 32 -8.89 1.71 -3.68
CA THR A 32 -7.88 2.70 -3.28
C THR A 32 -8.49 4.07 -3.05
N GLY A 33 -7.93 4.84 -2.10
CA GLY A 33 -8.40 6.18 -1.78
C GLY A 33 -9.89 6.23 -1.38
N ASN A 34 -10.40 5.21 -0.68
CA ASN A 34 -11.82 5.05 -0.34
C ASN A 34 -12.75 5.07 -1.58
N GLY A 35 -12.39 4.35 -2.62
CA GLY A 35 -13.16 4.27 -3.86
C GLY A 35 -12.92 5.43 -4.84
N ARG A 36 -12.00 6.36 -4.51
CA ARG A 36 -11.69 7.52 -5.34
C ARG A 36 -10.44 7.35 -6.22
N CYS A 37 -9.58 6.38 -5.93
CA CYS A 37 -8.27 6.15 -6.52
C CYS A 37 -7.31 7.34 -6.32
N ASN A 38 -6.52 7.31 -5.25
CA ASN A 38 -5.42 8.27 -5.07
C ASN A 38 -4.26 7.90 -6.00
N LEU A 39 -4.27 8.47 -7.22
CA LEU A 39 -3.40 8.11 -8.34
C LEU A 39 -1.90 8.26 -8.04
N THR A 40 -1.56 9.37 -7.38
CA THR A 40 -0.18 9.75 -7.06
C THR A 40 -0.16 10.77 -5.93
N ASN A 41 1.02 11.21 -5.57
CA ASN A 41 1.24 12.34 -4.68
C ASN A 41 2.20 13.33 -5.35
N THR A 42 1.95 14.62 -5.25
CA THR A 42 2.83 15.66 -5.85
C THR A 42 4.25 15.64 -5.28
N ALA A 43 4.44 15.06 -4.08
CA ALA A 43 5.77 14.81 -3.52
C ALA A 43 6.54 13.66 -4.20
N CYS A 44 5.89 12.85 -5.06
CA CYS A 44 6.58 11.81 -5.81
C CYS A 44 7.34 12.42 -7.00
N PRO A 45 8.61 12.09 -7.23
CA PRO A 45 9.39 12.64 -8.36
C PRO A 45 8.74 12.46 -9.73
N GLY A 46 8.02 11.34 -9.94
CA GLY A 46 7.33 11.02 -11.19
C GLY A 46 5.87 11.46 -11.27
N ALA A 47 5.34 12.22 -10.31
CA ALA A 47 3.93 12.59 -10.23
C ALA A 47 3.40 13.25 -11.52
N GLU A 48 4.15 14.20 -12.08
CA GLU A 48 3.75 14.89 -13.31
C GLU A 48 3.72 13.95 -14.53
N LYS A 49 4.66 13.01 -14.63
CA LYS A 49 4.63 11.99 -15.70
C LYS A 49 3.39 11.10 -15.57
N THR A 50 3.05 10.72 -14.34
CA THR A 50 1.84 9.93 -14.07
C THR A 50 0.57 10.73 -14.41
N ARG A 51 0.49 12.00 -14.02
CA ARG A 51 -0.64 12.88 -14.39
C ARG A 51 -0.76 13.04 -15.90
N ALA A 52 0.36 13.24 -16.60
CA ALA A 52 0.39 13.34 -18.06
C ALA A 52 -0.11 12.03 -18.72
N PHE A 53 0.39 10.87 -18.26
CA PHE A 53 -0.06 9.56 -18.72
C PHE A 53 -1.57 9.40 -18.59
N PHE A 54 -2.15 9.70 -17.43
CA PHE A 54 -3.59 9.60 -17.23
C PHE A 54 -4.39 10.63 -18.03
N ARG A 55 -3.85 11.84 -18.22
CA ARG A 55 -4.46 12.85 -19.06
C ARG A 55 -4.55 12.41 -20.53
N GLU A 56 -3.52 11.73 -21.04
CA GLU A 56 -3.56 11.13 -22.39
C GLU A 56 -4.65 10.07 -22.53
N LEU A 57 -4.98 9.37 -21.42
CA LEU A 57 -6.10 8.42 -21.35
C LEU A 57 -7.47 9.10 -21.13
N GLY A 58 -7.52 10.44 -21.09
CA GLY A 58 -8.74 11.20 -20.84
C GLY A 58 -9.11 11.34 -19.36
N VAL A 59 -8.25 10.97 -18.42
CA VAL A 59 -8.48 11.15 -16.99
C VAL A 59 -7.90 12.48 -16.53
N TYR A 60 -8.78 13.43 -16.26
CA TYR A 60 -8.41 14.70 -15.62
C TYR A 60 -8.27 14.50 -14.12
N THR A 61 -7.30 15.18 -13.52
CA THR A 61 -6.95 15.02 -12.11
C THR A 61 -6.99 16.34 -11.37
N ARG A 62 -7.26 16.29 -10.07
CA ARG A 62 -7.11 17.41 -9.14
C ARG A 62 -6.21 17.01 -7.98
N GLU A 63 -5.48 17.97 -7.49
CA GLU A 63 -4.73 17.87 -6.24
C GLU A 63 -5.65 18.22 -5.06
N GLU A 64 -5.51 17.49 -3.97
CA GLU A 64 -6.16 17.74 -2.69
C GLU A 64 -5.09 17.92 -1.59
N GLU A 65 -5.51 18.04 -0.34
CA GLU A 65 -4.61 18.20 0.82
C GLU A 65 -3.49 17.16 0.83
N ASP A 66 -2.34 17.55 1.35
CA ASP A 66 -1.12 16.74 1.46
C ASP A 66 -0.58 16.21 0.11
N GLY A 67 -0.85 16.92 -0.98
CA GLY A 67 -0.35 16.58 -2.32
C GLY A 67 -1.01 15.35 -2.95
N ARG A 68 -2.13 14.87 -2.41
CA ARG A 68 -2.86 13.72 -2.95
C ARG A 68 -3.55 14.07 -4.24
N VAL A 69 -3.40 13.22 -5.25
CA VAL A 69 -3.96 13.45 -6.58
C VAL A 69 -5.05 12.43 -6.89
N TYR A 70 -6.24 12.91 -7.19
CA TYR A 70 -7.41 12.09 -7.50
C TYR A 70 -7.95 12.39 -8.91
N PRO A 71 -8.69 11.46 -9.55
CA PRO A 71 -9.46 11.79 -10.72
C PRO A 71 -10.47 12.90 -10.37
N TRP A 72 -10.75 13.81 -11.31
CA TRP A 72 -11.58 14.98 -11.05
C TRP A 72 -12.98 14.64 -10.51
N CYS A 73 -13.57 13.57 -11.04
CA CYS A 73 -14.89 13.08 -10.59
C CYS A 73 -14.86 12.39 -9.21
N GLY A 74 -13.67 12.08 -8.66
CA GLY A 74 -13.55 11.37 -7.38
C GLY A 74 -14.02 9.91 -7.40
N ASP A 75 -14.01 9.25 -8.56
CA ASP A 75 -14.44 7.87 -8.71
C ASP A 75 -13.34 7.01 -9.36
N ALA A 76 -12.92 5.97 -8.67
CA ALA A 76 -11.89 5.02 -9.13
C ALA A 76 -12.29 4.28 -10.42
N ARG A 77 -13.59 4.15 -10.69
CA ARG A 77 -14.10 3.51 -11.92
C ARG A 77 -13.68 4.26 -13.17
N ALA A 78 -13.55 5.60 -13.11
CA ALA A 78 -13.06 6.39 -14.23
C ALA A 78 -11.61 6.01 -14.60
N VAL A 79 -10.77 5.74 -13.62
CA VAL A 79 -9.38 5.32 -13.82
C VAL A 79 -9.31 3.91 -14.40
N GLN A 80 -10.04 2.96 -13.81
CA GLN A 80 -10.10 1.58 -14.29
C GLN A 80 -10.65 1.51 -15.72
N GLY A 81 -11.74 2.26 -16.00
CA GLY A 81 -12.38 2.32 -17.31
C GLY A 81 -11.45 2.89 -18.39
N ALA A 82 -10.74 3.98 -18.09
CA ALA A 82 -9.79 4.58 -19.03
C ALA A 82 -8.64 3.63 -19.39
N LEU A 83 -8.10 2.92 -18.39
CA LEU A 83 -7.07 1.91 -18.62
C LEU A 83 -7.60 0.72 -19.44
N ALA A 84 -8.82 0.26 -19.18
CA ALA A 84 -9.43 -0.84 -19.94
C ALA A 84 -9.73 -0.44 -21.39
N GLU A 85 -10.23 0.76 -21.61
CA GLU A 85 -10.51 1.29 -22.94
C GLU A 85 -9.22 1.44 -23.77
N GLU A 86 -8.13 1.93 -23.17
CA GLU A 86 -6.85 2.04 -23.87
C GLU A 86 -6.28 0.65 -24.24
N LEU A 87 -6.40 -0.37 -23.35
CA LEU A 87 -6.03 -1.74 -23.70
C LEU A 87 -6.82 -2.23 -24.91
N ARG A 88 -8.13 -1.95 -24.97
CA ARG A 88 -9.00 -2.31 -26.08
C ARG A 88 -8.59 -1.57 -27.37
N ARG A 89 -8.32 -0.27 -27.30
CA ARG A 89 -7.86 0.57 -28.43
C ARG A 89 -6.54 0.07 -29.01
N LEU A 90 -5.65 -0.42 -28.15
CA LEU A 90 -4.36 -0.98 -28.53
C LEU A 90 -4.46 -2.46 -28.95
N HIS A 91 -5.66 -3.04 -29.01
CA HIS A 91 -5.90 -4.45 -29.32
C HIS A 91 -5.11 -5.43 -28.43
N VAL A 92 -4.85 -5.08 -27.16
CA VAL A 92 -4.24 -5.97 -26.19
C VAL A 92 -5.24 -7.08 -25.84
N GLN A 93 -4.83 -8.33 -25.92
CA GLN A 93 -5.66 -9.46 -25.52
C GLN A 93 -5.78 -9.49 -24.01
N VAL A 94 -6.98 -9.35 -23.45
CA VAL A 94 -7.25 -9.48 -22.02
C VAL A 94 -8.06 -10.76 -21.79
N MET A 95 -7.45 -11.72 -21.11
CA MET A 95 -8.09 -13.00 -20.75
C MET A 95 -8.49 -12.93 -19.27
N THR A 96 -9.78 -12.82 -19.01
CA THR A 96 -10.37 -12.84 -17.67
C THR A 96 -10.72 -14.25 -17.23
N GLY A 97 -10.90 -14.48 -15.90
CA GLY A 97 -11.07 -15.83 -15.36
C GLY A 97 -9.85 -16.72 -15.65
N ALA A 98 -8.67 -16.13 -15.85
CA ALA A 98 -7.45 -16.81 -16.24
C ALA A 98 -6.47 -16.88 -15.05
N GLU A 99 -6.73 -17.78 -14.13
CA GLU A 99 -5.87 -17.98 -12.95
C GLU A 99 -4.59 -18.71 -13.34
N VAL A 100 -3.46 -18.00 -13.21
CA VAL A 100 -2.14 -18.59 -13.42
C VAL A 100 -1.75 -19.46 -12.23
N THR A 101 -1.55 -20.74 -12.49
CA THR A 101 -1.18 -21.73 -11.46
C THR A 101 0.32 -22.00 -11.42
N LYS A 102 1.02 -21.89 -12.55
CA LYS A 102 2.45 -22.14 -12.67
C LYS A 102 3.10 -21.24 -13.71
N ALA A 103 4.34 -20.87 -13.47
CA ALA A 103 5.20 -20.20 -14.44
C ALA A 103 6.60 -20.84 -14.41
N GLU A 104 7.14 -21.18 -15.57
CA GLU A 104 8.45 -21.84 -15.72
C GLU A 104 9.24 -21.19 -16.85
N ALA A 105 10.54 -21.00 -16.64
CA ALA A 105 11.46 -20.64 -17.69
C ALA A 105 11.84 -21.89 -18.52
N GLN A 106 11.79 -21.78 -19.85
CA GLN A 106 12.14 -22.86 -20.78
C GLN A 106 12.97 -22.29 -21.93
N GLY A 107 14.28 -22.41 -21.81
CA GLY A 107 15.22 -21.77 -22.75
C GLY A 107 15.00 -20.26 -22.78
N ASN A 108 14.76 -19.71 -23.97
CA ASN A 108 14.50 -18.28 -24.17
C ASN A 108 13.01 -17.91 -24.12
N SER A 109 12.19 -18.70 -23.44
CA SER A 109 10.74 -18.47 -23.34
C SER A 109 10.22 -18.88 -21.96
N PHE A 110 8.98 -18.53 -21.69
CA PHE A 110 8.27 -18.88 -20.46
C PHE A 110 7.02 -19.71 -20.80
N LEU A 111 6.76 -20.73 -19.99
CA LEU A 111 5.51 -21.48 -20.02
C LEU A 111 4.66 -21.05 -18.83
N VAL A 112 3.44 -20.60 -19.11
CA VAL A 112 2.48 -20.10 -18.14
C VAL A 112 1.26 -21.00 -18.15
N SER A 113 1.10 -21.84 -17.12
CA SER A 113 -0.07 -22.71 -16.97
C SER A 113 -1.23 -21.93 -16.37
N VAL A 114 -2.35 -21.97 -17.03
CA VAL A 114 -3.59 -21.32 -16.63
C VAL A 114 -4.62 -22.40 -16.22
N ARG A 115 -5.33 -22.20 -15.10
CA ARG A 115 -6.32 -23.15 -14.61
C ARG A 115 -7.38 -23.43 -15.67
N ASP A 116 -7.64 -24.71 -15.94
CA ASP A 116 -8.64 -25.18 -16.88
C ASP A 116 -8.52 -24.60 -18.31
N ARG A 117 -7.30 -24.23 -18.71
CA ARG A 117 -6.99 -23.70 -20.04
C ARG A 117 -5.65 -24.23 -20.56
N GLU A 118 -5.39 -24.00 -21.82
CA GLU A 118 -4.09 -24.33 -22.44
C GLU A 118 -2.95 -23.47 -21.85
N THR A 119 -1.76 -24.06 -21.83
CA THR A 119 -0.54 -23.36 -21.39
C THR A 119 -0.16 -22.31 -22.42
N VAL A 120 0.08 -21.10 -21.93
CA VAL A 120 0.53 -19.97 -22.77
C VAL A 120 2.05 -19.97 -22.82
N ARG A 121 2.62 -19.89 -24.02
CA ARG A 121 4.06 -19.67 -24.23
C ARG A 121 4.29 -18.20 -24.51
N ALA A 122 5.24 -17.58 -23.81
CA ALA A 122 5.63 -16.19 -23.99
C ALA A 122 7.16 -16.02 -24.09
N ARG A 123 7.62 -15.09 -24.89
CA ARG A 123 9.04 -14.71 -24.94
C ARG A 123 9.45 -13.83 -23.76
N GLU A 124 8.55 -12.95 -23.37
CA GLU A 124 8.69 -12.02 -22.24
C GLU A 124 7.56 -12.29 -21.24
N LEU A 125 7.87 -12.31 -19.97
CA LEU A 125 6.92 -12.51 -18.88
C LEU A 125 7.00 -11.40 -17.86
N LEU A 126 5.88 -10.73 -17.58
CA LEU A 126 5.75 -9.75 -16.51
C LEU A 126 4.88 -10.30 -15.38
N LEU A 127 5.42 -10.37 -14.18
CA LEU A 127 4.67 -10.60 -12.97
C LEU A 127 4.16 -9.26 -12.39
N ALA A 128 2.86 -9.01 -12.52
CA ALA A 128 2.17 -7.81 -12.04
C ALA A 128 0.96 -8.18 -11.15
N CYS A 129 1.08 -9.27 -10.40
CA CYS A 129 -0.02 -9.88 -9.65
C CYS A 129 -0.36 -9.13 -8.34
N GLY A 130 0.40 -8.09 -7.99
CA GLY A 130 0.27 -7.41 -6.71
C GLY A 130 0.73 -8.26 -5.52
N GLY A 131 0.41 -7.79 -4.31
CA GLY A 131 0.79 -8.46 -3.07
C GLY A 131 -0.25 -9.43 -2.52
N LYS A 132 -0.48 -9.36 -1.20
CA LYS A 132 -1.45 -10.19 -0.48
C LYS A 132 -2.51 -9.39 0.28
N ALA A 133 -2.33 -8.06 0.41
CA ALA A 133 -3.27 -7.19 1.09
C ALA A 133 -4.56 -7.00 0.28
N GLY A 134 -5.71 -7.13 0.94
CA GLY A 134 -7.03 -7.06 0.32
C GLY A 134 -7.39 -8.31 -0.51
N PRO A 135 -7.39 -9.53 0.08
CA PRO A 135 -7.62 -10.78 -0.67
C PRO A 135 -8.95 -10.82 -1.41
N LYS A 136 -9.99 -10.14 -0.91
CA LYS A 136 -11.28 -9.98 -1.59
C LYS A 136 -11.21 -9.23 -2.92
N LEU A 137 -10.12 -8.50 -3.15
CA LEU A 137 -9.84 -7.76 -4.38
C LEU A 137 -8.96 -8.55 -5.37
N GLY A 138 -8.75 -9.85 -5.10
CA GLY A 138 -7.97 -10.74 -5.95
C GLY A 138 -6.48 -10.86 -5.59
N THR A 139 -5.99 -10.12 -4.60
CA THR A 139 -4.59 -10.17 -4.16
C THR A 139 -4.40 -11.22 -3.07
N THR A 140 -4.05 -12.44 -3.43
CA THR A 140 -3.93 -13.59 -2.53
C THR A 140 -2.49 -14.04 -2.30
N GLY A 141 -1.50 -13.30 -2.84
CA GLY A 141 -0.09 -13.64 -2.77
C GLY A 141 0.37 -14.59 -3.87
N ASP A 142 -0.41 -14.76 -4.93
CA ASP A 142 -0.08 -15.64 -6.05
C ASP A 142 1.21 -15.20 -6.74
N GLY A 143 1.43 -13.90 -6.90
CA GLY A 143 2.67 -13.37 -7.48
C GLY A 143 3.91 -13.83 -6.74
N ALA A 144 3.90 -13.81 -5.41
CA ALA A 144 5.02 -14.28 -4.60
C ALA A 144 5.24 -15.80 -4.74
N ARG A 145 4.18 -16.58 -4.93
CA ARG A 145 4.27 -18.03 -5.23
C ARG A 145 4.89 -18.28 -6.60
N LEU A 146 4.43 -17.56 -7.63
CA LEU A 146 4.97 -17.64 -8.99
C LEU A 146 6.44 -17.19 -9.05
N ALA A 147 6.78 -16.11 -8.34
CA ALA A 147 8.15 -15.62 -8.25
C ALA A 147 9.10 -16.70 -7.66
N ARG A 148 8.67 -17.38 -6.59
CA ARG A 148 9.46 -18.50 -6.01
C ARG A 148 9.59 -19.69 -6.97
N GLN A 149 8.58 -20.00 -7.78
CA GLN A 149 8.68 -21.04 -8.81
C GLN A 149 9.74 -20.69 -9.88
N LEU A 150 9.89 -19.39 -10.15
CA LEU A 150 10.91 -18.84 -11.04
C LEU A 150 12.24 -18.58 -10.32
N GLN A 151 12.41 -19.10 -9.09
CA GLN A 151 13.62 -19.03 -8.28
C GLN A 151 14.00 -17.61 -7.81
N LEU A 152 13.08 -16.65 -7.86
CA LEU A 152 13.31 -15.31 -7.32
C LEU A 152 13.31 -15.32 -5.79
N ARG A 153 14.18 -14.51 -5.19
CA ARG A 153 14.20 -14.28 -3.76
C ARG A 153 12.99 -13.42 -3.36
N VAL A 154 12.12 -14.00 -2.57
CA VAL A 154 10.93 -13.33 -2.03
C VAL A 154 11.07 -13.19 -0.53
N THR A 155 11.14 -11.97 -0.05
CA THR A 155 11.19 -11.64 1.37
C THR A 155 9.87 -12.01 2.09
N PRO A 156 9.87 -12.16 3.41
CA PRO A 156 8.66 -12.50 4.16
C PRO A 156 7.56 -11.45 3.98
N LEU A 157 6.38 -11.91 3.59
CA LEU A 157 5.22 -11.03 3.42
C LEU A 157 4.56 -10.70 4.76
N ALA A 158 4.25 -9.44 4.98
CA ALA A 158 3.50 -8.96 6.14
C ALA A 158 2.47 -7.89 5.71
N PRO A 159 1.30 -7.82 6.40
CA PRO A 159 0.36 -6.72 6.18
C PRO A 159 0.99 -5.40 6.63
N ALA A 160 0.79 -4.33 5.86
CA ALA A 160 1.25 -3.00 6.17
C ALA A 160 0.18 -1.95 5.87
N LEU A 161 0.34 -0.74 6.38
CA LEU A 161 -0.66 0.32 6.33
C LEU A 161 -2.01 -0.18 6.85
N THR A 162 -2.03 -0.60 8.11
CA THR A 162 -3.20 -1.20 8.75
C THR A 162 -3.35 -0.71 10.19
N ALA A 163 -4.52 -0.94 10.78
CA ALA A 163 -4.78 -0.61 12.17
C ALA A 163 -3.96 -1.49 13.14
N MET A 164 -3.68 -0.95 14.32
CA MET A 164 -2.97 -1.61 15.41
C MET A 164 -3.95 -2.11 16.46
N GLU A 165 -3.83 -3.37 16.84
CA GLU A 165 -4.47 -3.91 18.05
C GLU A 165 -3.55 -3.59 19.25
N VAL A 166 -4.12 -3.17 20.38
CA VAL A 166 -3.36 -2.81 21.58
C VAL A 166 -3.73 -3.71 22.77
N TYR A 167 -2.84 -3.75 23.78
CA TYR A 167 -3.11 -4.50 25.00
C TYR A 167 -4.09 -3.77 25.92
N GLU A 168 -4.09 -2.45 25.91
CA GLU A 168 -4.97 -1.61 26.71
C GLU A 168 -6.43 -1.79 26.30
N ASP A 169 -7.32 -1.78 27.27
CA ASP A 169 -8.76 -1.74 27.01
C ASP A 169 -9.17 -0.31 26.60
N VAL A 170 -9.46 -0.14 25.30
CA VAL A 170 -9.87 1.13 24.70
C VAL A 170 -11.31 1.08 24.15
N ARG A 171 -12.13 0.13 24.62
CA ARG A 171 -13.52 -0.04 24.15
C ARG A 171 -14.39 1.16 24.45
N ASP A 172 -14.14 1.83 25.57
CA ASP A 172 -14.76 3.09 25.99
C ASP A 172 -14.46 4.26 25.05
N LEU A 173 -13.35 4.19 24.30
CA LEU A 173 -12.94 5.20 23.32
C LEU A 173 -13.39 4.87 21.89
N LYS A 174 -14.14 3.79 21.66
CA LYS A 174 -14.56 3.38 20.32
C LYS A 174 -15.25 4.52 19.56
N GLY A 175 -14.71 4.87 18.37
CA GLY A 175 -15.25 5.91 17.50
C GLY A 175 -14.73 7.32 17.81
N VAL A 176 -13.98 7.48 18.90
CA VAL A 176 -13.32 8.76 19.23
C VAL A 176 -12.22 9.02 18.20
N ARG A 177 -12.16 10.26 17.73
CA ARG A 177 -11.09 10.77 16.88
C ARG A 177 -10.39 11.92 17.61
N ALA A 178 -9.08 11.87 17.62
CA ALA A 178 -8.21 12.91 18.16
C ALA A 178 -7.18 13.31 17.10
N ARG A 179 -6.79 14.57 17.05
CA ARG A 179 -5.64 15.04 16.30
C ARG A 179 -4.44 15.13 17.23
N GLY A 180 -3.26 14.83 16.69
CA GLY A 180 -2.03 14.90 17.48
C GLY A 180 -0.87 14.29 16.75
N THR A 181 0.21 14.06 17.48
CA THR A 181 1.41 13.40 17.00
C THR A 181 1.51 12.00 17.60
N ALA A 182 1.64 10.99 16.74
CA ALA A 182 1.87 9.61 17.14
C ALA A 182 3.33 9.24 16.92
N SER A 183 4.04 8.84 17.97
CA SER A 183 5.43 8.42 17.93
C SER A 183 5.53 6.92 18.17
N LEU A 184 6.21 6.20 17.26
CA LEU A 184 6.47 4.75 17.38
C LEU A 184 7.84 4.51 18.01
N TYR A 185 7.87 3.68 19.03
CA TYR A 185 9.10 3.27 19.70
C TYR A 185 9.33 1.78 19.52
N PHE A 186 10.58 1.40 19.43
CA PHE A 186 11.06 0.02 19.50
C PHE A 186 12.12 -0.07 20.59
N LYS A 187 11.90 -0.88 21.62
CA LYS A 187 12.80 -1.02 22.80
C LYS A 187 13.15 0.37 23.39
N ASN A 188 12.13 1.18 23.62
CA ASN A 188 12.23 2.56 24.15
C ASN A 188 13.00 3.57 23.27
N ARG A 189 13.38 3.20 22.04
CA ARG A 189 13.96 4.13 21.06
C ARG A 189 12.91 4.57 20.05
N LYS A 190 12.71 5.87 19.90
CA LYS A 190 11.82 6.41 18.85
C LYS A 190 12.38 6.06 17.47
N ILE A 191 11.56 5.42 16.63
CA ILE A 191 11.93 4.97 15.29
C ILE A 191 11.13 5.67 14.19
N ALA A 192 9.95 6.20 14.50
CA ALA A 192 9.13 6.97 13.57
C ALA A 192 8.17 7.87 14.32
N GLU A 193 7.70 8.89 13.60
CA GLU A 193 6.69 9.83 14.08
C GLU A 193 5.80 10.25 12.92
N GLU A 194 4.50 10.37 13.18
CA GLU A 194 3.50 10.79 12.21
C GLU A 194 2.50 11.73 12.88
N LYS A 195 2.16 12.81 12.20
CA LYS A 195 1.16 13.78 12.66
C LYS A 195 -0.15 13.60 11.90
N GLY A 196 -1.26 13.62 12.61
CA GLY A 196 -2.56 13.50 11.95
C GLY A 196 -3.71 13.09 12.86
N GLU A 197 -4.78 12.60 12.24
CA GLU A 197 -5.95 12.09 12.95
C GLU A 197 -5.73 10.64 13.39
N ILE A 198 -5.90 10.39 14.68
CA ILE A 198 -5.89 9.08 15.32
C ILE A 198 -7.35 8.71 15.59
N GLN A 199 -7.77 7.53 15.16
CA GLN A 199 -9.10 6.99 15.44
C GLN A 199 -9.00 5.82 16.42
N PHE A 200 -9.65 5.94 17.57
CA PHE A 200 -9.81 4.85 18.51
C PHE A 200 -10.89 3.87 18.02
N THR A 201 -10.61 2.59 18.16
CA THR A 201 -11.52 1.49 17.81
C THR A 201 -11.76 0.62 19.03
N SER A 202 -12.62 -0.39 18.93
CA SER A 202 -12.84 -1.32 20.06
C SER A 202 -11.64 -2.26 20.33
N TYR A 203 -10.63 -2.26 19.48
CA TYR A 203 -9.47 -3.15 19.56
C TYR A 203 -8.12 -2.41 19.60
N GLY A 204 -8.10 -1.10 19.47
CA GLY A 204 -6.87 -0.31 19.41
C GLY A 204 -7.04 0.98 18.64
N ILE A 205 -6.07 1.29 17.80
CA ILE A 205 -5.99 2.56 17.07
C ILE A 205 -5.89 2.37 15.55
N SER A 206 -6.38 3.37 14.83
CA SER A 206 -6.46 3.44 13.38
C SER A 206 -6.26 4.89 12.92
N GLY A 207 -6.27 5.13 11.62
CA GLY A 207 -6.03 6.45 11.01
C GLY A 207 -4.77 6.45 10.16
N ILE A 208 -4.63 7.45 9.29
CA ILE A 208 -3.53 7.47 8.30
C ILE A 208 -2.17 7.49 8.99
N CYS A 209 -1.98 8.30 10.04
CA CYS A 209 -0.74 8.34 10.82
C CYS A 209 -0.42 6.97 11.44
N VAL A 210 -1.43 6.29 12.01
CA VAL A 210 -1.28 4.93 12.56
C VAL A 210 -0.92 3.92 11.47
N PHE A 211 -1.52 4.04 10.28
CA PHE A 211 -1.19 3.18 9.14
C PHE A 211 0.27 3.35 8.72
N ASN A 212 0.74 4.58 8.59
CA ASN A 212 2.13 4.87 8.25
C ASN A 212 3.09 4.28 9.29
N LEU A 213 2.80 4.45 10.58
CA LEU A 213 3.60 3.84 11.66
C LEU A 213 3.59 2.31 11.59
N SER A 214 2.43 1.69 11.29
CA SER A 214 2.34 0.22 11.16
C SER A 214 3.22 -0.32 10.03
N GLY A 215 3.42 0.46 8.97
CA GLY A 215 4.33 0.15 7.87
C GLY A 215 5.82 0.09 8.29
N LYS A 216 6.17 0.70 9.43
CA LYS A 216 7.54 0.67 10.00
C LYS A 216 7.77 -0.48 10.99
N MET A 217 6.70 -1.15 11.44
CA MET A 217 6.79 -2.24 12.41
C MET A 217 7.23 -3.52 11.72
N VAL A 218 8.36 -4.08 12.16
CA VAL A 218 8.91 -5.35 11.64
C VAL A 218 8.53 -6.48 12.58
N LEU A 219 7.92 -7.52 12.04
CA LEU A 219 7.64 -8.72 12.80
C LEU A 219 8.95 -9.52 13.00
N PRO A 220 9.37 -9.77 14.24
CA PRO A 220 10.57 -10.55 14.49
C PRO A 220 10.47 -11.97 13.90
N PRO A 221 11.57 -12.59 13.47
CA PRO A 221 11.59 -13.96 12.98
C PRO A 221 10.93 -14.94 13.96
N GLY A 222 10.06 -15.81 13.46
CA GLY A 222 9.35 -16.82 14.26
C GLY A 222 8.16 -16.29 15.08
N LYS A 223 7.93 -14.98 15.12
CA LYS A 223 6.76 -14.39 15.78
C LYS A 223 5.54 -14.37 14.86
N LYS A 224 4.34 -14.39 15.46
CA LYS A 224 3.06 -14.26 14.75
C LYS A 224 2.61 -12.80 14.74
N LEU A 225 1.78 -12.42 13.77
CA LEU A 225 1.17 -11.07 13.70
C LEU A 225 0.40 -10.69 14.97
N LYS A 226 -0.14 -11.66 15.66
CA LYS A 226 -0.76 -11.51 16.98
C LYS A 226 0.27 -11.82 18.06
N ASN A 227 0.43 -10.93 19.03
CA ASN A 227 1.38 -11.04 20.15
C ASN A 227 2.85 -11.13 19.69
N GLY A 228 3.21 -10.44 18.60
CA GLY A 228 4.59 -10.44 18.10
C GLY A 228 5.26 -9.07 18.15
N PHE A 229 4.60 -8.07 18.76
CA PHE A 229 5.06 -6.68 18.76
C PHE A 229 5.31 -6.11 20.17
N ASP A 230 5.60 -6.98 21.16
CA ASP A 230 5.76 -6.61 22.56
C ASP A 230 6.89 -5.58 22.83
N ASP A 231 7.89 -5.52 21.93
CA ASP A 231 8.97 -4.53 22.00
C ASP A 231 8.59 -3.14 21.48
N TYR A 232 7.35 -3.00 20.96
CA TYR A 232 6.87 -1.74 20.41
C TYR A 232 5.95 -1.01 21.39
N SER A 233 6.00 0.33 21.37
CA SER A 233 4.99 1.18 21.97
C SER A 233 4.67 2.37 21.05
N VAL A 234 3.45 2.88 21.18
CA VAL A 234 2.99 4.09 20.47
C VAL A 234 2.63 5.13 21.52
N CYS A 235 3.32 6.25 21.50
CA CYS A 235 3.05 7.39 22.36
C CYS A 235 2.30 8.47 21.57
N LEU A 236 1.16 8.90 22.08
CA LEU A 236 0.31 9.91 21.46
C LEU A 236 0.47 11.22 22.21
N ASP A 237 0.91 12.27 21.52
CA ASP A 237 0.79 13.66 21.99
C ASP A 237 -0.51 14.24 21.41
N LEU A 238 -1.50 14.38 22.28
CA LEU A 238 -2.86 14.80 21.93
C LEU A 238 -3.07 16.31 22.04
N ALA A 239 -2.06 17.04 22.50
CA ALA A 239 -2.06 18.50 22.61
C ALA A 239 -0.85 19.14 21.92
N ASP A 240 -0.31 18.50 20.89
CA ASP A 240 0.85 18.94 20.13
C ASP A 240 0.74 20.42 19.71
N GLY A 241 1.67 21.23 20.19
CA GLY A 241 1.72 22.67 19.96
C GLY A 241 0.82 23.52 20.88
N LEU A 242 0.07 22.93 21.82
CA LEU A 242 -0.72 23.66 22.80
C LEU A 242 0.09 23.81 24.11
N SER A 243 0.26 25.05 24.55
CA SER A 243 0.87 25.33 25.87
C SER A 243 -0.18 25.28 26.96
N LEU A 244 -0.01 24.35 27.90
CA LEU A 244 -0.89 24.14 29.05
C LEU A 244 -0.06 24.01 30.32
N SER A 245 -0.61 24.49 31.44
CA SER A 245 -0.04 24.26 32.75
C SER A 245 -0.80 23.17 33.52
N ALA A 246 -0.12 22.57 34.49
CA ALA A 246 -0.75 21.58 35.35
C ALA A 246 -1.86 22.18 36.24
N GLU A 247 -1.72 23.45 36.58
CA GLU A 247 -2.69 24.22 37.40
C GLU A 247 -4.02 24.39 36.65
N GLU A 248 -3.98 24.61 35.33
CA GLU A 248 -5.18 24.72 34.49
C GLU A 248 -5.96 23.39 34.43
N LEU A 249 -5.27 22.26 34.65
CA LEU A 249 -5.83 20.91 34.61
C LEU A 249 -6.12 20.34 36.02
N GLN A 250 -5.92 21.13 37.08
CA GLN A 250 -6.07 20.65 38.45
C GLN A 250 -7.53 20.63 38.88
N GLY A 251 -7.94 19.57 39.60
CA GLY A 251 -9.26 19.49 40.25
C GLY A 251 -10.42 19.13 39.30
N MET A 252 -10.13 18.70 38.06
CA MET A 252 -11.12 18.16 37.16
C MET A 252 -11.60 16.78 37.64
N ASP A 253 -12.86 16.48 37.37
CA ASP A 253 -13.45 15.16 37.56
C ASP A 253 -14.18 14.69 36.26
N GLU A 254 -14.60 13.44 36.24
CA GLU A 254 -15.25 12.83 35.06
C GLU A 254 -16.59 13.50 34.70
N THR A 255 -17.22 14.23 35.64
CA THR A 255 -18.49 14.95 35.45
C THR A 255 -18.25 16.37 34.93
N HIS A 256 -17.11 16.99 35.29
CA HIS A 256 -16.70 18.32 34.92
C HIS A 256 -15.31 18.30 34.25
N PRO A 257 -15.22 17.79 33.01
CA PRO A 257 -13.93 17.53 32.34
C PRO A 257 -13.34 18.76 31.65
N PHE A 258 -13.83 19.97 31.87
CA PHE A 258 -13.25 21.20 31.34
C PHE A 258 -12.06 21.69 32.17
N PRO A 259 -10.98 22.20 31.55
CA PRO A 259 -10.87 22.54 30.12
C PRO A 259 -10.48 21.38 29.18
N LEU A 260 -10.17 20.21 29.66
CA LEU A 260 -9.64 19.09 28.87
C LEU A 260 -10.57 18.67 27.72
N GLU A 261 -11.90 18.76 27.92
CA GLU A 261 -12.90 18.47 26.86
C GLU A 261 -12.87 19.45 25.69
N SER A 262 -12.26 20.62 25.85
CA SER A 262 -12.04 21.55 24.76
C SER A 262 -10.84 21.17 23.88
N ILE A 263 -9.97 20.29 24.36
CA ILE A 263 -8.74 19.84 23.69
C ILE A 263 -8.97 18.49 23.02
N VAL A 264 -9.55 17.54 23.75
CA VAL A 264 -9.87 16.20 23.26
C VAL A 264 -11.34 15.90 23.48
N LYS A 265 -11.93 14.99 22.70
CA LYS A 265 -13.34 14.64 22.86
C LYS A 265 -13.65 14.06 24.24
N ARG A 266 -14.84 14.34 24.74
CA ARG A 266 -15.30 14.00 26.10
C ARG A 266 -14.92 12.59 26.59
N PRO A 267 -15.13 11.48 25.86
CA PRO A 267 -14.73 10.17 26.35
C PRO A 267 -13.22 10.05 26.62
N LEU A 268 -12.40 10.68 25.79
CA LEU A 268 -10.95 10.68 25.97
C LEU A 268 -10.52 11.60 27.12
N ALA A 269 -11.17 12.75 27.30
CA ALA A 269 -10.98 13.63 28.45
C ALA A 269 -11.30 12.88 29.77
N GLN A 270 -12.45 12.24 29.84
CA GLN A 270 -12.85 11.45 31.01
C GLN A 270 -11.87 10.31 31.30
N ARG A 271 -11.38 9.64 30.27
CA ARG A 271 -10.37 8.58 30.42
C ARG A 271 -9.06 9.12 30.99
N ILE A 272 -8.55 10.25 30.50
CA ILE A 272 -7.33 10.90 31.00
C ILE A 272 -7.51 11.32 32.47
N ILE A 273 -8.63 11.97 32.82
CA ILE A 273 -8.93 12.40 34.18
C ILE A 273 -8.99 11.21 35.15
N LYS A 274 -9.66 10.15 34.75
CA LYS A 274 -9.77 8.92 35.54
C LYS A 274 -8.41 8.28 35.81
N GLU A 275 -7.55 8.15 34.80
CA GLU A 275 -6.22 7.59 34.95
C GLU A 275 -5.29 8.52 35.76
N ALA A 276 -5.47 9.84 35.63
CA ALA A 276 -4.74 10.84 36.39
C ALA A 276 -5.27 11.03 37.81
N GLN A 277 -6.43 10.46 38.18
CA GLN A 277 -7.09 10.65 39.47
C GLN A 277 -7.31 12.13 39.82
N GLY A 278 -7.58 12.98 38.82
CA GLY A 278 -7.80 14.42 38.99
C GLY A 278 -6.53 15.24 39.25
N ASP A 279 -5.35 14.62 39.23
CA ASP A 279 -4.06 15.31 39.37
C ASP A 279 -3.66 16.03 38.06
N GLY A 280 -3.55 17.35 38.09
CA GLY A 280 -3.25 18.16 36.89
C GLY A 280 -1.92 17.84 36.23
N LYS A 281 -0.88 17.49 37.01
CA LYS A 281 0.42 17.09 36.45
C LYS A 281 0.32 15.74 35.75
N ALA A 282 -0.47 14.81 36.31
CA ALA A 282 -0.71 13.52 35.68
C ALA A 282 -1.58 13.67 34.41
N CYS A 283 -2.61 14.52 34.43
CA CYS A 283 -3.38 14.88 33.24
C CYS A 283 -2.50 15.41 32.12
N LEU A 284 -1.62 16.36 32.43
CA LEU A 284 -0.70 16.95 31.47
C LEU A 284 0.28 15.91 30.89
N ARG A 285 0.83 15.03 31.72
CA ARG A 285 1.69 13.93 31.26
C ARG A 285 0.94 12.97 30.33
N LEU A 286 -0.29 12.59 30.66
CA LEU A 286 -1.12 11.71 29.83
C LEU A 286 -1.53 12.38 28.54
N LEU A 287 -1.81 13.67 28.54
CA LEU A 287 -2.21 14.41 27.34
C LEU A 287 -1.06 14.48 26.30
N HIS A 288 0.19 14.62 26.75
CA HIS A 288 1.38 14.64 25.90
C HIS A 288 2.05 13.27 25.74
N GLY A 289 1.59 12.25 26.45
CA GLY A 289 2.24 10.93 26.49
C GLY A 289 1.26 9.76 26.67
N PHE A 290 0.10 9.80 26.00
CA PHE A 290 -0.86 8.69 26.05
C PHE A 290 -0.27 7.48 25.34
N THR A 291 0.25 6.54 26.14
CA THR A 291 1.03 5.40 25.61
C THR A 291 0.15 4.16 25.46
N LEU A 292 0.28 3.51 24.31
CA LEU A 292 -0.39 2.26 23.96
C LEU A 292 0.65 1.22 23.53
N HIS A 293 0.42 -0.04 23.85
CA HIS A 293 1.31 -1.14 23.51
C HIS A 293 0.68 -2.02 22.43
N PRO A 294 1.24 -2.02 21.20
CA PRO A 294 0.73 -2.84 20.12
C PRO A 294 0.80 -4.33 20.44
N LYS A 295 -0.35 -4.98 20.47
CA LYS A 295 -0.50 -6.42 20.60
C LYS A 295 -0.37 -7.13 19.26
N GLY A 296 -0.78 -6.45 18.19
CA GLY A 296 -0.78 -6.99 16.85
C GLY A 296 -1.16 -5.96 15.80
N LEU A 297 -1.00 -6.37 14.55
CA LEU A 297 -1.51 -5.62 13.41
C LEU A 297 -2.78 -6.31 12.89
N LYS A 298 -3.73 -5.53 12.38
CA LYS A 298 -4.85 -6.11 11.63
C LYS A 298 -4.33 -6.85 10.41
N GLY A 299 -4.99 -7.98 10.11
CA GLY A 299 -4.55 -8.90 9.07
C GLY A 299 -4.79 -8.38 7.65
N TRP A 300 -4.60 -9.29 6.71
CA TRP A 300 -4.63 -9.04 5.27
C TRP A 300 -5.92 -8.39 4.74
N ASP A 301 -7.06 -8.66 5.37
CA ASP A 301 -8.36 -8.09 4.97
C ASP A 301 -8.47 -6.59 5.23
N MET A 302 -7.69 -6.06 6.19
CA MET A 302 -7.69 -4.65 6.59
C MET A 302 -6.46 -3.90 6.11
N ALA A 303 -5.40 -4.60 5.74
CA ALA A 303 -4.17 -3.99 5.24
C ALA A 303 -4.38 -3.35 3.87
N GLN A 304 -3.82 -2.16 3.66
CA GLN A 304 -3.86 -1.48 2.36
C GLN A 304 -2.80 -2.04 1.41
N VAL A 305 -1.63 -2.36 1.94
CA VAL A 305 -0.49 -2.87 1.14
C VAL A 305 0.20 -4.03 1.82
N THR A 306 0.98 -4.75 1.03
CA THR A 306 1.87 -5.82 1.45
C THR A 306 3.27 -5.25 1.65
N ARG A 307 3.90 -5.52 2.77
CA ARG A 307 5.34 -5.40 2.93
C ARG A 307 5.98 -6.73 2.59
N GLY A 308 7.20 -6.68 2.05
CA GLY A 308 7.86 -7.86 1.49
C GLY A 308 7.41 -8.12 0.07
N GLY A 309 8.16 -8.91 -0.65
CA GLY A 309 7.95 -9.20 -2.07
C GLY A 309 9.24 -9.70 -2.71
N VAL A 310 9.35 -9.61 -4.02
CA VAL A 310 10.59 -9.89 -4.75
C VAL A 310 11.63 -8.84 -4.36
N ALA A 311 12.78 -9.30 -3.93
CA ALA A 311 13.87 -8.46 -3.45
C ALA A 311 14.33 -7.51 -4.57
N LEU A 312 14.46 -6.21 -4.26
CA LEU A 312 14.78 -5.19 -5.26
C LEU A 312 16.16 -5.39 -5.91
N GLU A 313 17.10 -5.98 -5.17
CA GLU A 313 18.45 -6.26 -5.65
C GLU A 313 18.49 -7.29 -6.78
N GLU A 314 17.41 -8.00 -7.02
CA GLU A 314 17.29 -8.96 -8.14
C GLU A 314 16.82 -8.30 -9.44
N LEU A 315 16.42 -7.03 -9.37
CA LEU A 315 15.81 -6.30 -10.47
C LEU A 315 16.71 -5.18 -10.98
N ASP A 316 16.74 -5.01 -12.28
CA ASP A 316 17.27 -3.80 -12.89
C ASP A 316 16.35 -2.61 -12.53
N PRO A 317 16.86 -1.53 -11.94
CA PRO A 317 16.03 -0.44 -11.41
C PRO A 317 15.36 0.42 -12.50
N ASP A 318 15.84 0.37 -13.73
CA ASP A 318 15.31 1.16 -14.85
C ASP A 318 14.27 0.40 -15.65
N THR A 319 14.47 -0.91 -15.82
CA THR A 319 13.65 -1.77 -16.66
C THR A 319 12.74 -2.72 -15.89
N MET A 320 12.99 -2.95 -14.61
CA MET A 320 12.32 -3.95 -13.77
C MET A 320 12.59 -5.40 -14.24
N GLU A 321 13.55 -5.62 -15.13
CA GLU A 321 13.98 -6.95 -15.59
C GLU A 321 14.74 -7.68 -14.46
N VAL A 322 14.52 -8.97 -14.31
CA VAL A 322 15.29 -9.80 -13.37
C VAL A 322 16.71 -10.00 -13.92
N LEU A 323 17.73 -9.60 -13.16
CA LEU A 323 19.12 -9.51 -13.60
C LEU A 323 19.70 -10.81 -14.20
N TYR A 324 19.26 -11.95 -13.69
CA TYR A 324 19.75 -13.28 -14.12
C TYR A 324 18.70 -14.10 -14.88
N HIS A 325 17.52 -13.53 -15.16
CA HIS A 325 16.48 -14.14 -15.97
C HIS A 325 16.03 -13.20 -17.10
N PRO A 326 16.79 -13.13 -18.19
CA PRO A 326 16.44 -12.26 -19.33
C PRO A 326 15.01 -12.52 -19.84
N GLY A 327 14.23 -11.46 -19.98
CA GLY A 327 12.82 -11.53 -20.40
C GLY A 327 11.81 -11.71 -19.27
N LEU A 328 12.26 -11.83 -18.01
CA LEU A 328 11.39 -11.86 -16.84
C LEU A 328 11.39 -10.49 -16.15
N TYR A 329 10.21 -9.98 -15.84
CA TYR A 329 10.03 -8.68 -15.21
C TYR A 329 9.09 -8.79 -13.99
N VAL A 330 9.28 -7.90 -13.02
CA VAL A 330 8.44 -7.83 -11.81
C VAL A 330 8.11 -6.38 -11.52
N THR A 331 6.82 -6.06 -11.24
CA THR A 331 6.39 -4.67 -11.03
C THR A 331 5.39 -4.50 -9.90
N GLY A 332 5.29 -3.27 -9.42
CA GLY A 332 4.29 -2.83 -8.45
C GLY A 332 4.44 -3.49 -7.09
N GLU A 333 3.33 -3.73 -6.41
CA GLU A 333 3.28 -4.24 -5.03
C GLU A 333 3.86 -5.67 -4.87
N LEU A 334 4.23 -6.34 -5.95
CA LEU A 334 4.94 -7.63 -5.88
C LEU A 334 6.42 -7.46 -5.54
N GLN A 335 6.99 -6.29 -5.79
CA GLN A 335 8.34 -5.92 -5.36
C GLN A 335 8.39 -5.70 -3.85
N ASP A 336 9.52 -5.94 -3.20
CA ASP A 336 9.73 -5.62 -1.78
C ASP A 336 9.90 -4.10 -1.60
N TRP A 337 8.81 -3.39 -1.89
CA TRP A 337 8.70 -1.95 -1.73
C TRP A 337 7.31 -1.56 -1.23
N ASN A 338 7.27 -0.71 -0.22
CA ASN A 338 6.02 -0.10 0.23
C ASN A 338 6.26 1.34 0.69
N GLY A 339 5.52 2.26 0.13
CA GLY A 339 5.48 3.66 0.53
C GLY A 339 4.40 3.94 1.57
N PRO A 340 4.36 5.17 2.11
CA PRO A 340 3.32 5.60 3.03
C PRO A 340 1.94 5.67 2.35
N CYS A 341 0.89 5.88 3.15
CA CYS A 341 -0.42 6.26 2.61
C CYS A 341 -0.33 7.58 1.86
N GLY A 342 -1.13 7.73 0.80
CA GLY A 342 -1.20 9.02 0.12
C GLY A 342 -0.85 9.02 -1.36
N GLY A 343 -0.93 7.89 -2.06
CA GLY A 343 -0.71 7.79 -3.51
C GLY A 343 0.62 7.18 -3.93
N TYR A 344 1.57 7.06 -3.01
CA TYR A 344 2.93 6.56 -3.29
C TYR A 344 2.95 5.13 -3.86
N ASN A 345 2.14 4.23 -3.31
CA ASN A 345 2.12 2.83 -3.74
C ASN A 345 1.52 2.66 -5.15
N LEU A 346 0.52 3.45 -5.50
CA LEU A 346 0.00 3.47 -6.88
C LEU A 346 0.99 4.13 -7.83
N GLN A 347 1.64 5.23 -7.44
CA GLN A 347 2.71 5.85 -8.20
C GLN A 347 3.80 4.83 -8.57
N HIS A 348 4.29 4.09 -7.60
CA HIS A 348 5.29 3.04 -7.83
C HIS A 348 4.79 1.97 -8.81
N ALA A 349 3.52 1.56 -8.69
CA ALA A 349 2.94 0.57 -9.59
C ALA A 349 2.80 1.08 -11.04
N TRP A 350 2.45 2.38 -11.21
CA TRP A 350 2.39 2.99 -12.54
C TRP A 350 3.78 3.10 -13.18
N GLU A 351 4.76 3.61 -12.47
CA GLU A 351 6.12 3.84 -12.97
C GLU A 351 6.81 2.54 -13.34
N THR A 352 6.85 1.58 -12.40
CA THR A 352 7.50 0.29 -12.64
C THR A 352 6.78 -0.50 -13.74
N GLY A 353 5.44 -0.43 -13.76
CA GLY A 353 4.66 -1.04 -14.83
C GLY A 353 4.96 -0.44 -16.20
N TYR A 354 4.99 0.88 -16.32
CA TYR A 354 5.28 1.57 -17.57
C TYR A 354 6.71 1.28 -18.05
N ALA A 355 7.69 1.34 -17.15
CA ALA A 355 9.10 1.04 -17.45
C ALA A 355 9.28 -0.39 -17.98
N ALA A 356 8.73 -1.38 -17.29
CA ALA A 356 8.80 -2.77 -17.71
C ALA A 356 8.14 -3.00 -19.08
N GLY A 357 6.94 -2.47 -19.29
CA GLY A 357 6.24 -2.63 -20.56
C GLY A 357 7.00 -2.04 -21.74
N LYS A 358 7.62 -0.88 -21.54
CA LYS A 358 8.51 -0.25 -22.54
C LYS A 358 9.74 -1.13 -22.84
N ALA A 359 10.44 -1.58 -21.80
CA ALA A 359 11.64 -2.41 -21.92
C ALA A 359 11.35 -3.74 -22.64
N MET A 360 10.26 -4.43 -22.28
CA MET A 360 9.80 -5.65 -22.94
C MET A 360 9.59 -5.43 -24.45
N ALA A 361 8.91 -4.36 -24.83
CA ALA A 361 8.62 -4.06 -26.22
C ALA A 361 9.88 -3.74 -27.02
N GLU A 362 10.77 -2.92 -26.47
CA GLU A 362 12.05 -2.56 -27.10
C GLU A 362 12.95 -3.79 -27.30
N ARG A 363 13.00 -4.69 -26.31
CA ARG A 363 13.74 -5.95 -26.42
C ARG A 363 13.20 -6.85 -27.54
N LEU A 364 11.88 -7.02 -27.61
CA LEU A 364 11.23 -7.82 -28.66
C LEU A 364 11.48 -7.26 -30.06
N MET A 365 11.49 -5.93 -30.22
CA MET A 365 11.81 -5.30 -31.51
C MET A 365 13.24 -5.58 -31.93
N LYS A 366 14.22 -5.40 -31.04
CA LYS A 366 15.64 -5.69 -31.31
C LYS A 366 15.85 -7.14 -31.72
N THR A 367 15.24 -8.10 -31.03
CA THR A 367 15.35 -9.53 -31.33
C THR A 367 14.76 -9.85 -32.72
N THR A 368 13.63 -9.23 -33.07
CA THR A 368 12.97 -9.43 -34.38
C THR A 368 13.82 -8.85 -35.54
N GLU A 369 14.47 -7.71 -35.34
CA GLU A 369 15.36 -7.10 -36.33
C GLU A 369 16.62 -7.93 -36.55
N GLN A 370 17.20 -8.49 -35.49
CA GLN A 370 18.35 -9.39 -35.59
C GLN A 370 18.02 -10.67 -36.37
N GLN A 371 16.85 -11.26 -36.12
CA GLN A 371 16.37 -12.45 -36.84
C GLN A 371 16.07 -12.21 -38.33
N LYS A 372 15.77 -10.96 -38.73
CA LYS A 372 15.58 -10.61 -40.15
C LYS A 372 16.89 -10.33 -40.91
N ARG A 373 17.98 -10.12 -40.17
CA ARG A 373 19.31 -9.84 -40.74
C ARG A 373 20.20 -11.09 -40.89
N CYS A 374 19.81 -12.20 -40.26
CA CYS A 374 20.37 -13.52 -40.42
C CYS A 374 19.54 -14.38 -41.39
#